data_b644f67c152568557e19eb69c8d5d229
#
_entry.id   b644f67c152568557e19eb69c8d5d229
#
_cell.length_a   1.000
_cell.length_b   1.000
_cell.length_c   1.000
_cell.angle_alpha   90.00
_cell.angle_beta   90.00
_cell.angle_gamma   90.00
#
_symmetry.space_group_name_H-M   'P 1'
#
loop_
_entity.id
_entity.type
_entity.pdbx_description
1 polymer ?
#
loop_
_entity_poly.entity_id
_entity_poly.type
_entity_poly.pdbx_seq_one_letter_code
_entity_poly.pdbx_strand_id
1 'polypeptide(L)'
;MRQFTQQDFENLKPYEAHLNRGWFGHYYYALRRPDFNKLVEIYRSLGFGQSMDYSCGRCILTLTSTLGRVYFEYKKKMEENPEPAKNTSKRKVGEYNTKGELVKEFESVTQAVAETGVSKGNIYKSLKESVVIDGKIFKYI
;
A
#
# COMPACT_ATOMS: atom_id res chain seq x y z
N MET A 1 -15.17 -1.05 18.73
CA MET A 1 -14.35 -0.29 17.75
C MET A 1 -14.06 -1.17 16.56
N ARG A 2 -14.37 -0.73 15.34
CA ARG A 2 -13.94 -1.48 14.18
C ARG A 2 -12.46 -1.22 13.86
N GLN A 3 -11.84 -2.12 13.14
CA GLN A 3 -10.46 -1.91 12.69
C GLN A 3 -10.38 -0.80 11.65
N PHE A 4 -9.28 -0.04 11.69
CA PHE A 4 -8.92 0.94 10.67
C PHE A 4 -8.49 0.21 9.38
N THR A 5 -9.08 0.60 8.26
CA THR A 5 -8.91 -0.08 6.97
C THR A 5 -8.09 0.75 5.98
N GLN A 6 -7.67 0.12 4.89
CA GLN A 6 -7.05 0.82 3.76
C GLN A 6 -7.96 1.93 3.20
N GLN A 7 -9.27 1.70 3.14
CA GLN A 7 -10.22 2.71 2.67
C GLN A 7 -10.26 3.93 3.59
N ASP A 8 -10.19 3.74 4.92
CA ASP A 8 -10.11 4.84 5.88
C ASP A 8 -8.83 5.65 5.69
N PHE A 9 -7.70 4.96 5.43
CA PHE A 9 -6.43 5.59 5.15
C PHE A 9 -6.50 6.48 3.90
N GLU A 10 -7.05 5.97 2.80
CA GLU A 10 -7.22 6.75 1.57
C GLU A 10 -8.19 7.92 1.76
N ASN A 11 -9.25 7.75 2.52
CA ASN A 11 -10.21 8.82 2.84
C ASN A 11 -9.59 9.93 3.71
N LEU A 12 -8.63 9.60 4.56
CA LEU A 12 -7.94 10.56 5.43
C LEU A 12 -6.72 11.22 4.78
N LYS A 13 -6.17 10.62 3.74
CA LYS A 13 -4.97 11.11 3.05
C LYS A 13 -5.03 12.58 2.63
N PRO A 14 -6.14 13.12 2.09
CA PRO A 14 -6.26 14.55 1.77
C PRO A 14 -6.11 15.47 2.99
N TYR A 15 -6.34 14.95 4.20
CA TYR A 15 -6.30 15.69 5.47
C TYR A 15 -5.02 15.45 6.27
N GLU A 16 -4.02 14.80 5.69
CA GLU A 16 -2.77 14.42 6.38
C GLU A 16 -2.11 15.62 7.08
N ALA A 17 -2.09 16.79 6.46
CA ALA A 17 -1.52 17.99 7.06
C ALA A 17 -2.27 18.43 8.33
N HIS A 18 -3.60 18.34 8.34
CA HIS A 18 -4.42 18.65 9.52
C HIS A 18 -4.25 17.59 10.62
N LEU A 19 -4.18 16.33 10.24
CA LEU A 19 -3.95 15.22 11.16
C LEU A 19 -2.58 15.29 11.81
N ASN A 20 -1.57 15.66 11.06
CA ASN A 20 -0.20 15.85 11.56
C ASN A 20 -0.14 16.97 12.61
N ARG A 21 -0.73 18.11 12.32
CA ARG A 21 -0.81 19.23 13.28
C ARG A 21 -1.57 18.85 14.55
N GLY A 22 -2.70 18.18 14.40
CA GLY A 22 -3.50 17.69 15.54
C GLY A 22 -2.73 16.67 16.37
N TRP A 23 -2.00 15.76 15.76
CA TRP A 23 -1.17 14.77 16.43
C TRP A 23 -0.09 15.40 17.30
N PHE A 24 0.55 16.47 16.82
CA PHE A 24 1.55 17.22 17.59
C PHE A 24 0.95 18.27 18.52
N GLY A 25 -0.37 18.37 18.66
CA GLY A 25 -1.04 19.33 19.52
C GLY A 25 -0.99 20.78 19.03
N HIS A 26 -0.60 21.02 17.79
CA HIS A 26 -0.50 22.35 17.17
C HIS A 26 -1.60 22.56 16.13
N TYR A 27 -2.84 22.66 16.59
CA TYR A 27 -3.94 22.89 15.67
C TYR A 27 -4.23 24.39 15.54
N TYR A 28 -4.20 24.90 14.31
CA TYR A 28 -4.67 26.21 13.93
C TYR A 28 -5.90 26.08 13.02
N TYR A 29 -6.86 26.97 13.19
CA TYR A 29 -8.23 27.02 12.64
C TYR A 29 -8.36 26.95 11.10
N ALA A 30 -7.57 26.19 10.40
CA ALA A 30 -7.63 26.07 8.95
C ALA A 30 -8.59 24.98 8.44
N LEU A 31 -9.23 24.23 9.34
CA LEU A 31 -10.16 23.18 8.95
C LEU A 31 -11.52 23.79 8.57
N ARG A 32 -11.95 23.55 7.35
CA ARG A 32 -13.25 24.01 6.86
C ARG A 32 -14.36 23.12 7.40
N ARG A 33 -15.56 23.68 7.55
CA ARG A 33 -16.73 22.95 8.08
C ARG A 33 -17.07 21.67 7.30
N PRO A 34 -17.06 21.64 5.96
CA PRO A 34 -17.29 20.41 5.20
C PRO A 34 -16.24 19.32 5.51
N ASP A 35 -14.99 19.71 5.67
CA ASP A 35 -13.89 18.77 5.98
C ASP A 35 -14.02 18.25 7.41
N PHE A 36 -14.36 19.10 8.35
CA PHE A 36 -14.69 18.71 9.72
C PHE A 36 -15.81 17.66 9.75
N ASN A 37 -16.90 17.87 9.03
CA ASN A 37 -18.01 16.94 8.97
C ASN A 37 -17.57 15.55 8.45
N LYS A 38 -16.75 15.50 7.40
CA LYS A 38 -16.20 14.23 6.88
C LYS A 38 -15.31 13.52 7.89
N LEU A 39 -14.45 14.27 8.58
CA LEU A 39 -13.60 13.69 9.63
C LEU A 39 -14.43 13.15 10.79
N VAL A 40 -15.51 13.82 11.18
CA VAL A 40 -16.46 13.36 12.21
C VAL A 40 -17.16 12.07 11.77
N GLU A 41 -17.57 11.96 10.52
CA GLU A 41 -18.17 10.73 9.99
C GLU A 41 -17.21 9.55 10.11
N ILE A 42 -15.94 9.72 9.70
CA ILE A 42 -14.90 8.69 9.82
C ILE A 42 -14.67 8.35 11.30
N TYR A 43 -14.56 9.37 12.15
CA TYR A 43 -14.37 9.22 13.59
C TYR A 43 -15.46 8.35 14.23
N ARG A 44 -16.72 8.65 13.91
CA ARG A 44 -17.87 7.87 14.40
C ARG A 44 -17.90 6.47 13.81
N SER A 45 -17.58 6.32 12.54
CA SER A 45 -17.53 5.00 11.88
C SER A 45 -16.49 4.07 12.50
N LEU A 46 -15.42 4.63 13.06
CA LEU A 46 -14.39 3.89 13.80
C LEU A 46 -14.83 3.49 15.22
N GLY A 47 -16.00 3.94 15.66
CA GLY A 47 -16.57 3.61 16.96
C GLY A 47 -16.21 4.57 18.09
N PHE A 48 -15.65 5.72 17.76
CA PHE A 48 -15.47 6.80 18.73
C PHE A 48 -16.79 7.51 18.98
N GLY A 49 -17.33 7.41 20.16
CA GLY A 49 -18.69 7.89 20.51
C GLY A 49 -18.77 9.33 21.01
N GLN A 50 -17.66 10.05 21.05
CA GLN A 50 -17.65 11.41 21.60
C GLN A 50 -18.31 12.41 20.64
N SER A 51 -19.15 13.30 21.21
CA SER A 51 -19.76 14.38 20.42
C SER A 51 -18.72 15.42 20.03
N MET A 52 -18.74 15.82 18.75
CA MET A 52 -17.83 16.81 18.18
C MET A 52 -18.58 18.03 17.72
N ASP A 53 -18.12 19.21 18.12
CA ASP A 53 -18.67 20.50 17.71
C ASP A 53 -17.59 21.30 16.97
N TYR A 54 -17.95 21.85 15.80
CA TYR A 54 -17.06 22.66 14.96
C TYR A 54 -16.64 23.98 15.66
N SER A 55 -17.49 24.54 16.50
CA SER A 55 -17.19 25.76 17.27
C SER A 55 -16.24 25.52 18.44
N CYS A 56 -16.03 24.28 18.81
CA CYS A 56 -15.18 23.88 19.95
C CYS A 56 -13.76 23.54 19.48
N GLY A 57 -12.80 24.42 19.74
CA GLY A 57 -11.40 24.19 19.38
C GLY A 57 -10.80 22.91 19.99
N ARG A 58 -11.21 22.55 21.22
CA ARG A 58 -10.79 21.29 21.86
C ARG A 58 -11.38 20.07 21.13
N CYS A 59 -12.61 20.16 20.65
CA CYS A 59 -13.21 19.08 19.86
C CYS A 59 -12.47 18.86 18.55
N ILE A 60 -12.12 19.92 17.84
CA ILE A 60 -11.33 19.87 16.62
C ILE A 60 -9.94 19.25 16.90
N LEU A 61 -9.29 19.68 17.96
CA LEU A 61 -7.98 19.10 18.36
C LEU A 61 -8.10 17.61 18.71
N THR A 62 -9.10 17.23 19.49
CA THR A 62 -9.35 15.82 19.84
C THR A 62 -9.63 14.99 18.61
N LEU A 63 -10.47 15.46 17.69
CA LEU A 63 -10.79 14.81 16.45
C LEU A 63 -9.54 14.57 15.59
N THR A 64 -8.78 15.62 15.34
CA THR A 64 -7.58 15.55 14.49
C THR A 64 -6.44 14.77 15.15
N SER A 65 -6.24 14.87 16.46
CA SER A 65 -5.23 14.11 17.17
C SER A 65 -5.56 12.61 17.24
N THR A 66 -6.82 12.25 17.48
CA THR A 66 -7.24 10.85 17.52
C THR A 66 -7.18 10.19 16.15
N LEU A 67 -7.71 10.85 15.12
CA LEU A 67 -7.60 10.35 13.75
C LEU A 67 -6.16 10.35 13.26
N GLY A 68 -5.35 11.35 13.63
CA GLY A 68 -3.93 11.42 13.35
C GLY A 68 -3.18 10.23 13.91
N ARG A 69 -3.44 9.85 15.18
CA ARG A 69 -2.83 8.68 15.79
C ARG A 69 -3.11 7.41 14.98
N VAL A 70 -4.36 7.09 14.70
CA VAL A 70 -4.70 5.86 13.96
C VAL A 70 -4.18 5.89 12.52
N TYR A 71 -4.17 7.06 11.88
CA TYR A 71 -3.65 7.26 10.53
C TYR A 71 -2.15 7.01 10.47
N PHE A 72 -1.35 7.63 11.35
CA PHE A 72 0.11 7.49 11.33
C PHE A 72 0.58 6.14 11.86
N GLU A 73 -0.12 5.52 12.79
CA GLU A 73 0.14 4.14 13.21
C GLU A 73 -0.09 3.15 12.04
N TYR A 74 -1.15 3.34 11.27
CA TYR A 74 -1.42 2.53 10.09
C TYR A 74 -0.38 2.77 8.99
N LYS A 75 -0.04 4.02 8.71
CA LYS A 75 1.00 4.40 7.75
C LYS A 75 2.34 3.76 8.09
N LYS A 76 2.74 3.81 9.36
CA LYS A 76 3.97 3.18 9.86
C LYS A 76 3.96 1.66 9.65
N LYS A 77 2.86 0.99 9.94
CA LYS A 77 2.72 -0.46 9.70
C LYS A 77 2.85 -0.81 8.22
N MET A 78 2.32 0.02 7.33
CA MET A 78 2.46 -0.17 5.88
C MET A 78 3.89 0.03 5.40
N GLU A 79 4.63 0.97 5.99
CA GLU A 79 6.05 1.21 5.68
C GLU A 79 6.96 0.10 6.22
N GLU A 80 6.68 -0.43 7.43
CA GLU A 80 7.42 -1.52 8.06
C GLU A 80 7.13 -2.89 7.41
N ASN A 81 5.89 -3.12 6.99
CA ASN A 81 5.45 -4.28 6.22
C ASN A 81 4.74 -3.80 4.96
N PRO A 82 5.49 -3.37 3.92
CA PRO A 82 4.84 -3.10 2.65
C PRO A 82 4.13 -4.39 2.25
N GLU A 83 2.79 -4.36 2.17
CA GLU A 83 2.07 -5.44 1.51
C GLU A 83 2.78 -5.66 0.19
N PRO A 84 3.18 -6.91 -0.15
CA PRO A 84 3.80 -7.17 -1.43
C PRO A 84 2.85 -6.57 -2.46
N ALA A 85 3.35 -5.60 -3.21
CA ALA A 85 2.58 -4.94 -4.25
C ALA A 85 1.84 -6.07 -4.96
N LYS A 86 0.51 -6.04 -4.93
CA LYS A 86 -0.29 -7.01 -5.68
C LYS A 86 0.14 -6.81 -7.12
N ASN A 87 1.15 -7.59 -7.53
CA ASN A 87 1.58 -7.65 -8.91
C ASN A 87 0.38 -8.17 -9.68
N THR A 88 -0.45 -7.25 -10.12
CA THR A 88 -1.66 -7.50 -10.90
C THR A 88 -1.34 -8.02 -12.30
N SER A 89 -0.09 -8.11 -12.66
CA SER A 89 0.36 -8.77 -13.89
C SER A 89 1.25 -9.97 -13.55
N LYS A 90 0.65 -11.07 -13.13
CA LYS A 90 1.30 -12.38 -13.23
C LYS A 90 1.45 -12.70 -14.72
N ARG A 91 2.54 -12.25 -15.31
CA ARG A 91 2.88 -12.65 -16.66
C ARG A 91 3.46 -14.04 -16.61
N LYS A 92 2.92 -14.93 -17.40
CA LYS A 92 3.48 -16.26 -17.58
C LYS A 92 4.88 -16.15 -18.19
N VAL A 93 5.79 -16.97 -17.71
CA VAL A 93 7.17 -17.03 -18.18
C VAL A 93 7.39 -18.39 -18.79
N GLY A 94 7.96 -18.45 -19.99
CA GLY A 94 8.35 -19.68 -20.64
C GLY A 94 9.87 -19.90 -20.55
N GLU A 95 10.29 -21.11 -20.25
CA GLU A 95 11.66 -21.59 -20.39
C GLU A 95 11.83 -22.19 -21.78
N TYR A 96 12.80 -21.68 -22.52
CA TYR A 96 13.13 -22.12 -23.86
C TYR A 96 14.55 -22.73 -23.88
N ASN A 97 14.75 -23.73 -24.71
CA ASN A 97 16.10 -24.25 -24.97
C ASN A 97 16.85 -23.30 -25.93
N THR A 98 18.14 -23.60 -26.16
CA THR A 98 19.00 -22.83 -27.08
C THR A 98 18.52 -22.90 -28.53
N LYS A 99 17.64 -23.85 -28.88
CA LYS A 99 17.02 -24.00 -30.20
C LYS A 99 15.74 -23.17 -30.34
N GLY A 100 15.28 -22.52 -29.28
CA GLY A 100 14.06 -21.68 -29.26
C GLY A 100 12.77 -22.46 -29.05
N GLU A 101 12.85 -23.72 -28.59
CA GLU A 101 11.68 -24.55 -28.27
C GLU A 101 11.26 -24.33 -26.81
N LEU A 102 9.95 -24.23 -26.58
CA LEU A 102 9.39 -24.12 -25.23
C LEU A 102 9.57 -25.47 -24.47
N VAL A 103 10.30 -25.41 -23.36
CA VAL A 103 10.55 -26.57 -22.51
C VAL A 103 9.53 -26.63 -21.37
N LYS A 104 9.26 -25.52 -20.72
CA LYS A 104 8.35 -25.44 -19.58
C LYS A 104 7.72 -24.05 -19.45
N GLU A 105 6.50 -23.99 -18.94
CA GLU A 105 5.79 -22.77 -18.61
C GLU A 105 5.71 -22.59 -17.09
N PHE A 106 5.84 -21.35 -16.63
CA PHE A 106 5.65 -20.93 -15.24
C PHE A 106 4.64 -19.81 -15.16
N GLU A 107 3.79 -19.82 -14.15
CA GLU A 107 2.78 -18.76 -13.95
C GLU A 107 3.38 -17.44 -13.48
N SER A 108 4.60 -17.46 -12.96
CA SER A 108 5.30 -16.27 -12.49
C SER A 108 6.82 -16.46 -12.48
N VAL A 109 7.57 -15.35 -12.46
CA VAL A 109 9.02 -15.35 -12.26
C VAL A 109 9.41 -16.05 -10.96
N THR A 110 8.65 -15.87 -9.90
CA THR A 110 8.91 -16.49 -8.59
C THR A 110 8.84 -18.01 -8.66
N GLN A 111 7.87 -18.56 -9.39
CA GLN A 111 7.76 -19.99 -9.62
C GLN A 111 8.93 -20.51 -10.46
N ALA A 112 9.32 -19.77 -11.50
CA ALA A 112 10.48 -20.13 -12.32
C ALA A 112 11.77 -20.20 -11.48
N VAL A 113 11.99 -19.25 -10.57
CA VAL A 113 13.13 -19.29 -9.62
C VAL A 113 13.08 -20.52 -8.74
N ALA A 114 11.93 -20.83 -8.16
CA ALA A 114 11.78 -21.97 -7.25
C ALA A 114 12.01 -23.32 -7.94
N GLU A 115 11.56 -23.47 -9.19
CA GLU A 115 11.66 -24.75 -9.92
C GLU A 115 12.98 -24.92 -10.67
N THR A 116 13.59 -23.84 -11.18
CA THR A 116 14.83 -23.91 -11.96
C THR A 116 16.10 -23.69 -11.14
N GLY A 117 15.98 -23.08 -9.95
CA GLY A 117 17.12 -22.68 -9.13
C GLY A 117 17.92 -21.49 -9.67
N VAL A 118 17.49 -20.89 -10.80
CA VAL A 118 18.13 -19.71 -11.38
C VAL A 118 17.75 -18.48 -10.57
N SER A 119 18.71 -17.60 -10.28
CA SER A 119 18.43 -16.38 -9.50
C SER A 119 17.44 -15.47 -10.21
N LYS A 120 16.61 -14.77 -9.42
CA LYS A 120 15.58 -13.83 -9.92
C LYS A 120 16.18 -12.77 -10.85
N GLY A 121 17.36 -12.23 -10.51
CA GLY A 121 18.06 -11.24 -11.33
C GLY A 121 18.47 -11.79 -12.70
N ASN A 122 18.92 -13.02 -12.77
CA ASN A 122 19.30 -13.70 -14.02
C ASN A 122 18.08 -13.97 -14.90
N ILE A 123 16.94 -14.39 -14.31
CA ILE A 123 15.70 -14.57 -15.06
C ILE A 123 15.23 -13.24 -15.66
N TYR A 124 15.23 -12.14 -14.90
CA TYR A 124 14.89 -10.81 -15.42
C TYR A 124 15.83 -10.34 -16.52
N LYS A 125 17.14 -10.64 -16.40
CA LYS A 125 18.12 -10.33 -17.43
C LYS A 125 17.82 -11.10 -18.72
N SER A 126 17.50 -12.37 -18.62
CA SER A 126 17.10 -13.19 -19.78
C SER A 126 15.79 -12.67 -20.40
N LEU A 127 14.79 -12.30 -19.59
CA LEU A 127 13.53 -11.74 -20.06
C LEU A 127 13.68 -10.41 -20.82
N LYS A 128 14.66 -9.60 -20.41
CA LYS A 128 14.90 -8.27 -21.02
C LYS A 128 15.80 -8.35 -22.25
N GLU A 129 16.85 -9.15 -22.21
CA GLU A 129 17.94 -9.17 -23.19
C GLU A 129 18.00 -10.48 -23.98
N SER A 130 17.11 -11.43 -23.72
CA SER A 130 17.10 -12.78 -24.33
C SER A 130 18.45 -13.53 -24.18
N VAL A 131 19.14 -13.31 -23.07
CA VAL A 131 20.42 -13.92 -22.74
C VAL A 131 20.22 -15.37 -22.31
N VAL A 132 21.08 -16.24 -22.80
CA VAL A 132 21.13 -17.65 -22.36
C VAL A 132 21.76 -17.74 -20.99
N ILE A 133 21.05 -18.37 -20.04
CA ILE A 133 21.51 -18.61 -18.67
C ILE A 133 21.43 -20.11 -18.38
N ASP A 134 22.56 -20.74 -18.11
CA ASP A 134 22.67 -22.18 -17.87
C ASP A 134 22.02 -23.04 -18.98
N GLY A 135 22.15 -22.62 -20.25
CA GLY A 135 21.55 -23.27 -21.40
C GLY A 135 20.04 -23.06 -21.57
N LYS A 136 19.48 -22.10 -20.86
CA LYS A 136 18.03 -21.77 -20.84
C LYS A 136 17.80 -20.32 -21.19
N ILE A 137 16.72 -20.05 -21.90
CA ILE A 137 16.25 -18.69 -22.23
C ILE A 137 14.87 -18.52 -21.65
N PHE A 138 14.64 -17.42 -20.94
CA PHE A 138 13.33 -17.08 -20.39
C PHE A 138 12.69 -15.96 -21.22
N LYS A 139 11.43 -16.14 -21.58
CA LYS A 139 10.62 -15.15 -22.29
C LYS A 139 9.22 -15.09 -21.70
N TYR A 140 8.61 -13.91 -21.77
CA TYR A 140 7.18 -13.78 -21.46
C TYR A 140 6.34 -14.44 -22.55
N ILE A 141 5.31 -15.11 -22.10
CA ILE A 141 4.33 -15.76 -22.97
C ILE A 141 3.13 -14.82 -23.18
#